data_f98a4e5f45b280d6c728af4d0a254d14
#
_entry.id   f98a4e5f45b280d6c728af4d0a254d14
#
_cell.length_a   1.000
_cell.length_b   1.000
_cell.length_c   1.000
_cell.angle_alpha   90.00
_cell.angle_beta   90.00
_cell.angle_gamma   90.00
#
_symmetry.space_group_name_H-M   'P 1'
#
loop_
_entity.id
_entity.type
_entity.pdbx_description
1 polymer ?
#
loop_
_entity_poly.entity_id
_entity_poly.type
_entity_poly.pdbx_seq_one_letter_code
_entity_poly.pdbx_strand_id
1 'polypeptide(L)'
;MFFVLGAALGMWLVPLSTVLDAHGLHAIKPFAFAANGLAAFVSPLIFGALADRRASPVKVLRALSVANAAAMALATTSIQGRWNPWIVLGLIQLHALCSSPAFSIASTIVFARLADAKMEFGPIRAMATLGWMAGCWLVSALNADQSALAGYSGAVTWLVVCAFTFFLVVLPTPKSNKRLAWHERLGLDALTLLKNPDHRVVFLTSALFTIPLTAFYPYTPVHLRELGLAHTSAWMSLGQITEIVAMFGLGALLVKWRLKWICACGLGLGVLRFALSAVNGKAWLLAGVVLHGCSYTLVYITAQIYLDQRVAAAWRARGQALFSLMTSGLGNLIGYLGTGAWFATCARPLGTHWPLFWSGLAAAVAVVLVYFLIAYHGRGKRFLTAGSTDDSSASSGDPPNAIQPIQ
;
A
#
# COMPACT_ATOMS: atom_id res chain seq x y z
N MET A 1 -0.58 -8.35 16.43
CA MET A 1 0.61 -7.92 15.68
C MET A 1 0.25 -6.96 14.55
N PHE A 2 -0.56 -7.31 13.55
CA PHE A 2 -0.93 -6.41 12.43
C PHE A 2 -1.62 -5.12 12.88
N PHE A 3 -2.49 -5.19 13.89
CA PHE A 3 -3.14 -4.01 14.46
C PHE A 3 -2.11 -2.99 14.96
N VAL A 4 -1.14 -3.44 15.78
CA VAL A 4 -0.13 -2.55 16.36
C VAL A 4 0.82 -2.01 15.29
N LEU A 5 1.18 -2.84 14.29
CA LEU A 5 1.96 -2.40 13.12
C LEU A 5 1.22 -1.29 12.34
N GLY A 6 -0.07 -1.50 12.08
CA GLY A 6 -0.89 -0.49 11.41
C GLY A 6 -0.96 0.81 12.21
N ALA A 7 -1.15 0.72 13.53
CA ALA A 7 -1.20 1.87 14.41
C ALA A 7 0.11 2.69 14.36
N ALA A 8 1.26 2.03 14.45
CA ALA A 8 2.56 2.71 14.39
C ALA A 8 2.74 3.52 13.09
N LEU A 9 2.31 2.95 11.96
CA LEU A 9 2.40 3.62 10.66
C LEU A 9 1.37 4.76 10.51
N GLY A 10 0.14 4.58 11.03
CA GLY A 10 -0.89 5.62 11.03
C GLY A 10 -0.49 6.83 11.85
N MET A 11 0.19 6.62 13.00
CA MET A 11 0.71 7.69 13.86
C MET A 11 1.87 8.48 13.24
N TRP A 12 2.52 7.94 12.22
CA TRP A 12 3.66 8.57 11.56
C TRP A 12 3.28 9.20 10.23
N LEU A 13 2.77 8.40 9.30
CA LEU A 13 2.63 8.81 7.91
C LEU A 13 1.57 9.90 7.71
N VAL A 14 0.46 9.82 8.45
CA VAL A 14 -0.66 10.75 8.27
C VAL A 14 -0.34 12.14 8.82
N PRO A 15 0.15 12.32 10.06
CA PRO A 15 0.49 13.62 10.60
C PRO A 15 1.83 14.18 10.09
N LEU A 16 2.69 13.37 9.46
CA LEU A 16 4.04 13.79 9.04
C LEU A 16 4.03 15.10 8.24
N SER A 17 3.07 15.28 7.35
CA SER A 17 2.97 16.50 6.54
C SER A 17 2.76 17.74 7.38
N THR A 18 1.78 17.72 8.28
CA THR A 18 1.44 18.85 9.15
C THR A 18 2.48 19.08 10.24
N VAL A 19 3.15 18.02 10.70
CA VAL A 19 4.28 18.11 11.64
C VAL A 19 5.48 18.80 10.98
N LEU A 20 5.84 18.42 9.74
CA LEU A 20 6.92 19.08 8.99
C LEU A 20 6.63 20.56 8.76
N ASP A 21 5.38 20.90 8.39
CA ASP A 21 4.98 22.31 8.20
C ASP A 21 5.06 23.12 9.50
N ALA A 22 4.58 22.57 10.62
CA ALA A 22 4.62 23.22 11.91
C ALA A 22 6.06 23.52 12.40
N HIS A 23 7.04 22.75 11.91
CA HIS A 23 8.45 22.94 12.27
C HIS A 23 9.27 23.65 11.18
N GLY A 24 8.63 24.21 10.14
CA GLY A 24 9.30 24.96 9.07
C GLY A 24 10.06 24.10 8.05
N LEU A 25 9.76 22.80 7.97
CA LEU A 25 10.41 21.82 7.12
C LEU A 25 9.59 21.49 5.86
N HIS A 26 8.72 22.39 5.40
CA HIS A 26 7.84 22.21 4.24
C HIS A 26 8.61 21.88 2.95
N ALA A 27 9.82 22.40 2.78
CA ALA A 27 10.64 22.20 1.58
C ALA A 27 11.06 20.73 1.39
N ILE A 28 11.29 19.97 2.47
CA ILE A 28 11.69 18.56 2.38
C ILE A 28 10.50 17.61 2.33
N LYS A 29 9.27 18.08 2.46
CA LYS A 29 8.06 17.25 2.51
C LYS A 29 7.95 16.23 1.35
N PRO A 30 8.10 16.62 0.08
CA PRO A 30 8.03 15.66 -1.02
C PRO A 30 9.07 14.53 -0.90
N PHE A 31 10.28 14.88 -0.48
CA PHE A 31 11.37 13.94 -0.30
C PHE A 31 11.15 13.02 0.91
N ALA A 32 10.59 13.55 2.00
CA ALA A 32 10.25 12.78 3.20
C ALA A 32 9.22 11.68 2.90
N PHE A 33 8.22 11.97 2.09
CA PHE A 33 7.25 10.95 1.64
C PHE A 33 7.86 10.02 0.57
N ALA A 34 8.70 10.53 -0.33
CA ALA A 34 9.40 9.73 -1.34
C ALA A 34 10.37 8.71 -0.73
N ALA A 35 10.81 8.90 0.51
CA ALA A 35 11.65 7.97 1.25
C ALA A 35 11.05 6.55 1.30
N ASN A 36 9.73 6.42 1.40
CA ASN A 36 9.05 5.11 1.33
C ASN A 36 9.17 4.45 -0.04
N GLY A 37 9.09 5.24 -1.12
CA GLY A 37 9.30 4.75 -2.48
C GLY A 37 10.72 4.21 -2.67
N LEU A 38 11.74 4.96 -2.20
CA LEU A 38 13.13 4.51 -2.24
C LEU A 38 13.35 3.27 -1.39
N ALA A 39 12.74 3.19 -0.21
CA ALA A 39 12.82 2.02 0.67
C ALA A 39 12.23 0.76 0.02
N ALA A 40 11.23 0.87 -0.85
CA ALA A 40 10.64 -0.25 -1.56
C ALA A 40 11.62 -0.92 -2.55
N PHE A 41 12.61 -0.20 -3.06
CA PHE A 41 13.69 -0.79 -3.88
C PHE A 41 14.78 -1.44 -3.03
N VAL A 42 15.19 -0.78 -1.96
CA VAL A 42 16.36 -1.16 -1.17
C VAL A 42 16.04 -2.28 -0.19
N SER A 43 14.86 -2.21 0.42
CA SER A 43 14.44 -3.11 1.49
C SER A 43 14.42 -4.60 1.09
N PRO A 44 13.86 -5.01 -0.07
CA PRO A 44 13.89 -6.41 -0.51
C PRO A 44 15.31 -6.95 -0.71
N LEU A 45 16.25 -6.09 -1.12
CA LEU A 45 17.65 -6.47 -1.34
C LEU A 45 18.35 -6.78 -0.02
N ILE A 46 18.20 -5.90 0.98
CA ILE A 46 18.83 -6.06 2.30
C ILE A 46 18.19 -7.23 3.05
N PHE A 47 16.86 -7.24 3.16
CA PHE A 47 16.16 -8.21 4.00
C PHE A 47 16.00 -9.56 3.33
N GLY A 48 15.95 -9.61 2.00
CA GLY A 48 16.07 -10.86 1.26
C GLY A 48 17.43 -11.54 1.53
N ALA A 49 18.53 -10.76 1.56
CA ALA A 49 19.85 -11.29 1.92
C ALA A 49 19.91 -11.76 3.39
N LEU A 50 19.20 -11.08 4.29
CA LEU A 50 19.12 -11.46 5.70
C LEU A 50 18.30 -12.74 5.91
N ALA A 51 17.20 -12.91 5.17
CA ALA A 51 16.39 -14.13 5.18
C ALA A 51 17.20 -15.36 4.73
N ASP A 52 18.09 -15.19 3.73
CA ASP A 52 18.99 -16.25 3.27
C ASP A 52 20.00 -16.70 4.36
N ARG A 53 20.28 -15.86 5.36
CA ARG A 53 21.18 -16.18 6.48
C ARG A 53 20.54 -17.00 7.61
N ARG A 54 19.39 -17.61 7.39
CA ARG A 54 18.67 -18.46 8.35
C ARG A 54 18.18 -17.71 9.62
N ALA A 55 18.03 -16.40 9.55
CA ALA A 55 17.47 -15.65 10.66
C ALA A 55 15.95 -15.91 10.79
N SER A 56 15.49 -16.26 11.99
CA SER A 56 14.06 -16.42 12.24
C SER A 56 13.31 -15.11 11.95
N PRO A 57 12.19 -15.13 11.17
CA PRO A 57 11.40 -13.94 10.88
C PRO A 57 10.96 -13.18 12.15
N VAL A 58 10.68 -13.90 13.24
CA VAL A 58 10.32 -13.29 14.53
C VAL A 58 11.49 -12.48 15.11
N LYS A 59 12.72 -13.02 15.08
CA LYS A 59 13.91 -12.31 15.57
C LYS A 59 14.22 -11.10 14.68
N VAL A 60 14.07 -11.23 13.37
CA VAL A 60 14.26 -10.12 12.42
C VAL A 60 13.24 -9.01 12.68
N LEU A 61 11.95 -9.35 12.83
CA LEU A 61 10.91 -8.35 13.14
C LEU A 61 11.19 -7.64 14.46
N ARG A 62 11.65 -8.38 15.48
CA ARG A 62 12.04 -7.82 16.79
C ARG A 62 13.16 -6.78 16.65
N ALA A 63 14.23 -7.13 15.97
CA ALA A 63 15.36 -6.22 15.75
C ALA A 63 14.94 -4.98 14.94
N LEU A 64 14.15 -5.18 13.89
CA LEU A 64 13.60 -4.09 13.09
C LEU A 64 12.67 -3.19 13.88
N SER A 65 11.86 -3.73 14.79
CA SER A 65 10.95 -2.92 15.61
C SER A 65 11.73 -1.99 16.55
N VAL A 66 12.84 -2.47 17.14
CA VAL A 66 13.73 -1.62 17.94
C VAL A 66 14.40 -0.56 17.06
N ALA A 67 14.94 -0.96 15.89
CA ALA A 67 15.57 -0.03 14.96
C ALA A 67 14.58 1.04 14.46
N ASN A 68 13.33 0.65 14.19
CA ASN A 68 12.25 1.58 13.82
C ASN A 68 11.92 2.55 14.93
N ALA A 69 11.78 2.06 16.17
CA ALA A 69 11.52 2.92 17.31
C ALA A 69 12.63 3.97 17.49
N ALA A 70 13.89 3.53 17.42
CA ALA A 70 15.03 4.42 17.53
C ALA A 70 15.12 5.43 16.38
N ALA A 71 14.97 4.95 15.12
CA ALA A 71 15.03 5.81 13.94
C ALA A 71 13.88 6.84 13.93
N MET A 72 12.67 6.42 14.30
CA MET A 72 11.50 7.31 14.40
C MET A 72 11.68 8.33 15.52
N ALA A 73 12.15 7.92 16.70
CA ALA A 73 12.41 8.83 17.81
C ALA A 73 13.50 9.87 17.42
N LEU A 74 14.59 9.43 16.79
CA LEU A 74 15.65 10.33 16.29
C LEU A 74 15.14 11.29 15.20
N ALA A 75 14.36 10.79 14.23
CA ALA A 75 13.75 11.63 13.21
C ALA A 75 12.82 12.67 13.85
N THR A 76 12.00 12.26 14.81
CA THR A 76 11.09 13.15 15.52
C THR A 76 11.85 14.20 16.35
N THR A 77 12.90 13.81 17.08
CA THR A 77 13.75 14.73 17.83
C THR A 77 14.43 15.73 16.89
N SER A 78 14.90 15.29 15.74
CA SER A 78 15.54 16.17 14.75
C SER A 78 14.55 17.16 14.13
N ILE A 79 13.29 16.77 13.91
CA ILE A 79 12.21 17.65 13.48
C ILE A 79 11.92 18.68 14.55
N GLN A 80 11.70 18.25 15.81
CA GLN A 80 11.41 19.12 16.94
C GLN A 80 12.54 20.12 17.21
N GLY A 81 13.79 19.64 17.11
CA GLY A 81 14.99 20.46 17.30
C GLY A 81 15.33 21.34 16.08
N ARG A 82 14.55 21.29 15.01
CA ARG A 82 14.79 22.04 13.77
C ARG A 82 16.21 21.85 13.23
N TRP A 83 16.69 20.60 13.22
CA TRP A 83 18.02 20.28 12.72
C TRP A 83 18.12 20.56 11.23
N ASN A 84 19.33 20.47 10.69
CA ASN A 84 19.52 20.61 9.25
C ASN A 84 18.54 19.71 8.48
N PRO A 85 17.76 20.25 7.51
CA PRO A 85 16.72 19.49 6.78
C PRO A 85 17.22 18.19 6.14
N TRP A 86 18.47 18.14 5.70
CA TRP A 86 19.06 16.94 5.09
C TRP A 86 19.36 15.85 6.12
N ILE A 87 19.70 16.21 7.36
CA ILE A 87 19.85 15.25 8.48
C ILE A 87 18.48 14.70 8.83
N VAL A 88 17.46 15.56 8.94
CA VAL A 88 16.07 15.14 9.18
C VAL A 88 15.63 14.14 8.11
N LEU A 89 15.86 14.47 6.82
CA LEU A 89 15.53 13.59 5.69
C LEU A 89 16.27 12.24 5.77
N GLY A 90 17.56 12.26 6.13
CA GLY A 90 18.36 11.03 6.29
C GLY A 90 17.80 10.13 7.40
N LEU A 91 17.34 10.70 8.52
CA LEU A 91 16.71 9.94 9.62
C LEU A 91 15.32 9.40 9.25
N ILE A 92 14.52 10.19 8.51
CA ILE A 92 13.24 9.72 7.92
C ILE A 92 13.50 8.56 6.95
N GLN A 93 14.54 8.67 6.10
CA GLN A 93 14.92 7.58 5.19
C GLN A 93 15.36 6.32 5.93
N LEU A 94 16.12 6.48 7.02
CA LEU A 94 16.52 5.35 7.85
C LEU A 94 15.30 4.63 8.45
N HIS A 95 14.33 5.40 8.98
CA HIS A 95 13.07 4.84 9.46
C HIS A 95 12.32 4.11 8.33
N ALA A 96 12.20 4.71 7.15
CA ALA A 96 11.52 4.11 5.99
C ALA A 96 12.18 2.77 5.58
N LEU A 97 13.51 2.70 5.58
CA LEU A 97 14.24 1.46 5.28
C LEU A 97 13.97 0.34 6.30
N CYS A 98 13.88 0.68 7.57
CA CYS A 98 13.57 -0.28 8.63
C CYS A 98 12.11 -0.72 8.63
N SER A 99 11.16 0.20 8.32
CA SER A 99 9.73 -0.07 8.39
C SER A 99 9.18 -0.82 7.16
N SER A 100 9.76 -0.57 5.99
CA SER A 100 9.30 -1.14 4.72
C SER A 100 9.14 -2.68 4.72
N PRO A 101 10.08 -3.49 5.29
CA PRO A 101 9.95 -4.95 5.28
C PRO A 101 9.02 -5.50 6.36
N ALA A 102 8.61 -4.68 7.34
CA ALA A 102 7.93 -5.15 8.54
C ALA A 102 6.60 -5.88 8.21
N PHE A 103 5.83 -5.35 7.26
CA PHE A 103 4.57 -5.99 6.83
C PHE A 103 4.80 -7.34 6.13
N SER A 104 5.80 -7.44 5.28
CA SER A 104 6.14 -8.69 4.59
C SER A 104 6.60 -9.75 5.57
N ILE A 105 7.48 -9.39 6.52
CA ILE A 105 7.95 -10.29 7.57
C ILE A 105 6.80 -10.70 8.48
N ALA A 106 5.94 -9.77 8.88
CA ALA A 106 4.74 -10.06 9.68
C ALA A 106 3.80 -11.04 8.94
N SER A 107 3.61 -10.86 7.64
CA SER A 107 2.82 -11.79 6.82
C SER A 107 3.44 -13.19 6.81
N THR A 108 4.76 -13.30 6.62
CA THR A 108 5.47 -14.59 6.70
C THR A 108 5.29 -15.27 8.06
N ILE A 109 5.36 -14.49 9.16
CA ILE A 109 5.13 -14.99 10.52
C ILE A 109 3.72 -15.53 10.68
N VAL A 110 2.73 -14.86 10.12
CA VAL A 110 1.31 -15.26 10.21
C VAL A 110 1.06 -16.48 9.33
N PHE A 111 1.47 -16.46 8.05
CA PHE A 111 1.26 -17.60 7.15
C PHE A 111 1.82 -18.92 7.71
N ALA A 112 2.93 -18.88 8.40
CA ALA A 112 3.52 -20.07 9.02
C ALA A 112 2.67 -20.65 10.18
N ARG A 113 1.57 -20.02 10.59
CA ARG A 113 0.72 -20.39 11.72
C ARG A 113 -0.74 -20.60 11.35
N LEU A 114 -1.13 -20.32 10.11
CA LEU A 114 -2.50 -20.50 9.65
C LEU A 114 -2.73 -21.94 9.22
N ALA A 115 -3.88 -22.48 9.57
CA ALA A 115 -4.34 -23.77 9.07
C ALA A 115 -4.88 -23.63 7.63
N ASP A 116 -5.71 -22.61 7.39
CA ASP A 116 -6.21 -22.24 6.06
C ASP A 116 -5.92 -20.77 5.75
N ALA A 117 -4.82 -20.57 5.02
CA ALA A 117 -4.39 -19.23 4.64
C ALA A 117 -5.41 -18.47 3.78
N LYS A 118 -6.24 -19.17 2.99
CA LYS A 118 -7.23 -18.52 2.12
C LYS A 118 -8.38 -17.91 2.92
N MET A 119 -8.80 -18.60 3.97
CA MET A 119 -9.93 -18.16 4.81
C MET A 119 -9.49 -17.22 5.94
N GLU A 120 -8.32 -17.47 6.54
CA GLU A 120 -7.94 -16.83 7.79
C GLU A 120 -7.09 -15.55 7.59
N PHE A 121 -6.29 -15.47 6.51
CA PHE A 121 -5.34 -14.36 6.35
C PHE A 121 -6.04 -13.01 6.12
N GLY A 122 -7.14 -12.97 5.36
CA GLY A 122 -7.86 -11.74 5.04
C GLY A 122 -8.31 -10.96 6.29
N PRO A 123 -9.09 -11.57 7.19
CA PRO A 123 -9.51 -10.93 8.45
C PRO A 123 -8.33 -10.50 9.34
N ILE A 124 -7.27 -11.32 9.43
CA ILE A 124 -6.08 -11.00 10.21
C ILE A 124 -5.35 -9.79 9.60
N ARG A 125 -5.26 -9.72 8.26
CA ARG A 125 -4.63 -8.60 7.56
C ARG A 125 -5.43 -7.31 7.69
N ALA A 126 -6.77 -7.39 7.74
CA ALA A 126 -7.65 -6.24 7.95
C ALA A 126 -7.40 -5.55 9.31
N MET A 127 -6.91 -6.29 10.32
CA MET A 127 -6.50 -5.69 11.60
C MET A 127 -5.46 -4.57 11.43
N ALA A 128 -4.65 -4.60 10.37
CA ALA A 128 -3.70 -3.52 10.12
C ALA A 128 -4.38 -2.20 9.71
N THR A 129 -5.43 -2.26 8.91
CA THR A 129 -6.22 -1.06 8.55
C THR A 129 -6.95 -0.51 9.77
N LEU A 130 -7.53 -1.37 10.61
CA LEU A 130 -8.13 -0.95 11.88
C LEU A 130 -7.09 -0.33 12.82
N GLY A 131 -5.89 -0.91 12.90
CA GLY A 131 -4.78 -0.35 13.65
C GLY A 131 -4.37 1.04 13.14
N TRP A 132 -4.25 1.18 11.81
CA TRP A 132 -3.96 2.47 11.18
C TRP A 132 -4.98 3.54 11.58
N MET A 133 -6.28 3.22 11.52
CA MET A 133 -7.34 4.14 11.94
C MET A 133 -7.23 4.48 13.43
N ALA A 134 -7.00 3.48 14.29
CA ALA A 134 -6.81 3.69 15.72
C ALA A 134 -5.60 4.60 16.01
N GLY A 135 -4.51 4.44 15.25
CA GLY A 135 -3.34 5.32 15.31
C GLY A 135 -3.68 6.76 14.93
N CYS A 136 -4.42 6.96 13.85
CA CYS A 136 -4.89 8.28 13.43
C CYS A 136 -5.79 8.94 14.50
N TRP A 137 -6.72 8.18 15.06
CA TRP A 137 -7.62 8.68 16.10
C TRP A 137 -6.86 9.03 17.40
N LEU A 138 -5.88 8.21 17.77
CA LEU A 138 -5.06 8.50 18.95
C LEU A 138 -4.23 9.77 18.77
N VAL A 139 -3.61 9.97 17.59
CA VAL A 139 -2.89 11.22 17.29
C VAL A 139 -3.80 12.42 17.42
N SER A 140 -5.00 12.38 16.86
CA SER A 140 -5.97 13.47 16.95
C SER A 140 -6.51 13.67 18.38
N ALA A 141 -6.78 12.59 19.12
CA ALA A 141 -7.21 12.67 20.52
C ALA A 141 -6.15 13.30 21.43
N LEU A 142 -4.87 13.08 21.12
CA LEU A 142 -3.74 13.71 21.82
C LEU A 142 -3.44 15.13 21.32
N ASN A 143 -4.22 15.69 20.39
CA ASN A 143 -3.95 16.96 19.70
C ASN A 143 -2.54 17.00 19.08
N ALA A 144 -2.06 15.86 18.60
CA ALA A 144 -0.69 15.68 18.13
C ALA A 144 -0.53 15.83 16.62
N ASP A 145 -1.59 16.19 15.88
CA ASP A 145 -1.59 16.28 14.41
C ASP A 145 -0.49 17.20 13.84
N GLN A 146 0.02 18.15 14.62
CA GLN A 146 1.08 19.09 14.25
C GLN A 146 2.28 19.05 15.21
N SER A 147 2.30 18.06 16.10
CA SER A 147 3.29 17.96 17.19
C SER A 147 4.22 16.78 16.99
N ALA A 148 5.45 16.93 17.47
CA ALA A 148 6.41 15.83 17.61
C ALA A 148 5.85 14.65 18.44
N LEU A 149 4.82 14.89 19.28
CA LEU A 149 4.17 13.84 20.06
C LEU A 149 3.63 12.70 19.17
N ALA A 150 3.17 12.99 17.95
CA ALA A 150 2.73 11.97 17.00
C ALA A 150 3.85 10.97 16.68
N GLY A 151 5.05 11.47 16.37
CA GLY A 151 6.19 10.62 16.06
C GLY A 151 6.71 9.85 17.30
N TYR A 152 6.74 10.47 18.47
CA TYR A 152 7.10 9.76 19.71
C TYR A 152 6.08 8.66 20.07
N SER A 153 4.78 8.92 19.88
CA SER A 153 3.74 7.91 20.08
C SER A 153 3.93 6.72 19.11
N GLY A 154 4.27 7.01 17.86
CA GLY A 154 4.61 5.98 16.86
C GLY A 154 5.85 5.18 17.26
N ALA A 155 6.90 5.84 17.76
CA ALA A 155 8.11 5.17 18.25
C ALA A 155 7.83 4.23 19.43
N VAL A 156 7.02 4.68 20.41
CA VAL A 156 6.55 3.83 21.51
C VAL A 156 5.74 2.65 20.98
N THR A 157 4.88 2.87 19.99
CA THR A 157 4.09 1.80 19.38
C THR A 157 4.97 0.76 18.68
N TRP A 158 6.10 1.16 18.08
CA TRP A 158 7.10 0.21 17.56
C TRP A 158 7.75 -0.63 18.68
N LEU A 159 7.98 -0.08 19.88
CA LEU A 159 8.42 -0.87 21.02
C LEU A 159 7.34 -1.85 21.49
N VAL A 160 6.06 -1.49 21.39
CA VAL A 160 4.94 -2.44 21.64
C VAL A 160 4.95 -3.56 20.61
N VAL A 161 5.22 -3.29 19.32
CA VAL A 161 5.44 -4.34 18.31
C VAL A 161 6.59 -5.26 18.72
N CYS A 162 7.71 -4.69 19.16
CA CYS A 162 8.85 -5.46 19.65
C CYS A 162 8.45 -6.37 20.82
N ALA A 163 7.80 -5.81 21.86
CA ALA A 163 7.32 -6.56 23.02
C ALA A 163 6.38 -7.70 22.62
N PHE A 164 5.47 -7.45 21.68
CA PHE A 164 4.57 -8.48 21.17
C PHE A 164 5.31 -9.65 20.51
N THR A 165 6.49 -9.42 19.90
CA THR A 165 7.28 -10.51 19.30
C THR A 165 7.81 -11.53 20.30
N PHE A 166 7.89 -11.19 21.59
CA PHE A 166 8.34 -12.12 22.63
C PHE A 166 7.28 -13.19 22.97
N PHE A 167 6.01 -12.89 22.68
CA PHE A 167 4.91 -13.86 22.85
C PHE A 167 4.76 -14.79 21.64
N LEU A 168 5.52 -14.55 20.57
CA LEU A 168 5.46 -15.38 19.37
C LEU A 168 6.47 -16.53 19.45
N VAL A 169 5.98 -17.75 19.28
CA VAL A 169 6.84 -18.93 19.18
C VAL A 169 7.76 -18.81 17.96
N VAL A 170 9.03 -19.03 18.17
CA VAL A 170 10.03 -19.04 17.09
C VAL A 170 9.97 -20.38 16.36
N LEU A 171 9.34 -20.41 15.19
CA LEU A 171 9.32 -21.60 14.36
C LEU A 171 10.65 -21.81 13.64
N PRO A 172 11.06 -23.09 13.43
CA PRO A 172 12.23 -23.39 12.61
C PRO A 172 12.07 -22.81 11.21
N THR A 173 13.10 -22.15 10.71
CA THR A 173 13.09 -21.64 9.35
C THR A 173 13.40 -22.77 8.37
N PRO A 174 12.58 -23.02 7.34
CA PRO A 174 12.90 -24.01 6.32
C PRO A 174 14.25 -23.67 5.69
N LYS A 175 15.12 -24.67 5.56
CA LYS A 175 16.41 -24.49 4.89
C LYS A 175 16.15 -24.32 3.39
N SER A 176 16.12 -23.11 2.89
CA SER A 176 16.16 -22.86 1.46
C SER A 176 17.62 -22.81 1.01
N ASN A 177 18.01 -23.73 0.14
CA ASN A 177 19.36 -23.72 -0.45
C ASN A 177 19.46 -22.80 -1.68
N LYS A 178 18.35 -22.16 -2.09
CA LYS A 178 18.31 -21.36 -3.30
C LYS A 178 18.55 -19.88 -2.95
N ARG A 179 19.72 -19.38 -3.30
CA ARG A 179 19.99 -17.93 -3.25
C ARG A 179 19.33 -17.26 -4.44
N LEU A 180 18.34 -16.44 -4.19
CA LEU A 180 17.72 -15.62 -5.24
C LEU A 180 18.68 -14.50 -5.66
N ALA A 181 18.83 -14.28 -6.95
CA ALA A 181 19.59 -13.15 -7.50
C ALA A 181 18.86 -11.82 -7.17
N TRP A 182 19.58 -10.70 -7.16
CA TRP A 182 18.99 -9.39 -6.82
C TRP A 182 17.81 -8.99 -7.73
N HIS A 183 17.89 -9.31 -9.03
CA HIS A 183 16.80 -9.04 -9.98
C HIS A 183 15.58 -9.93 -9.72
N GLU A 184 15.75 -11.17 -9.27
CA GLU A 184 14.66 -12.05 -8.87
C GLU A 184 13.96 -11.54 -7.59
N ARG A 185 14.72 -10.95 -6.65
CA ARG A 185 14.18 -10.36 -5.40
C ARG A 185 13.32 -9.13 -5.68
N LEU A 186 13.69 -8.35 -6.68
CA LEU A 186 12.93 -7.20 -7.14
C LEU A 186 11.80 -7.58 -8.10
N GLY A 187 11.72 -8.85 -8.50
CA GLY A 187 10.73 -9.31 -9.47
C GLY A 187 11.00 -8.80 -10.90
N LEU A 188 12.23 -8.35 -11.21
CA LEU A 188 12.55 -7.78 -12.51
C LEU A 188 12.52 -8.81 -13.65
N ASP A 189 12.69 -10.09 -13.35
CA ASP A 189 12.49 -11.18 -14.30
C ASP A 189 11.03 -11.27 -14.77
N ALA A 190 10.07 -10.81 -13.96
CA ALA A 190 8.67 -10.69 -14.32
C ALA A 190 8.37 -9.55 -15.33
N LEU A 191 9.37 -8.73 -15.73
CA LEU A 191 9.21 -7.78 -16.84
C LEU A 191 8.76 -8.46 -18.14
N THR A 192 9.05 -9.75 -18.29
CA THR A 192 8.54 -10.56 -19.41
C THR A 192 7.02 -10.61 -19.47
N LEU A 193 6.31 -10.46 -18.35
CA LEU A 193 4.84 -10.37 -18.29
C LEU A 193 4.31 -9.16 -19.06
N LEU A 194 5.09 -8.08 -19.17
CA LEU A 194 4.71 -6.85 -19.89
C LEU A 194 4.67 -7.04 -21.41
N LYS A 195 5.16 -8.17 -21.92
CA LYS A 195 4.98 -8.55 -23.35
C LYS A 195 3.51 -8.79 -23.68
N ASN A 196 2.73 -9.27 -22.70
CA ASN A 196 1.27 -9.38 -22.86
C ASN A 196 0.64 -7.98 -22.78
N PRO A 197 -0.12 -7.54 -23.82
CA PRO A 197 -0.71 -6.21 -23.87
C PRO A 197 -1.62 -5.91 -22.67
N ASP A 198 -2.51 -6.84 -22.29
CA ASP A 198 -3.44 -6.63 -21.18
C ASP A 198 -2.71 -6.56 -19.83
N HIS A 199 -1.66 -7.38 -19.62
CA HIS A 199 -0.83 -7.28 -18.41
C HIS A 199 -0.13 -5.93 -18.36
N ARG A 200 0.50 -5.51 -19.46
CA ARG A 200 1.18 -4.22 -19.56
C ARG A 200 0.24 -3.07 -19.22
N VAL A 201 -0.99 -3.08 -19.74
CA VAL A 201 -1.98 -2.03 -19.45
C VAL A 201 -2.32 -2.00 -17.96
N VAL A 202 -2.55 -3.16 -17.31
CA VAL A 202 -2.86 -3.21 -15.87
C VAL A 202 -1.70 -2.68 -15.03
N PHE A 203 -0.46 -3.11 -15.32
CA PHE A 203 0.74 -2.63 -14.61
C PHE A 203 0.93 -1.11 -14.78
N LEU A 204 0.89 -0.62 -16.02
CA LEU A 204 1.08 0.81 -16.31
C LEU A 204 -0.05 1.67 -15.74
N THR A 205 -1.31 1.25 -15.89
CA THR A 205 -2.45 1.98 -15.32
C THR A 205 -2.31 2.14 -13.82
N SER A 206 -1.96 1.07 -13.10
CA SER A 206 -1.78 1.12 -11.65
C SER A 206 -0.60 2.01 -11.25
N ALA A 207 0.53 1.91 -11.96
CA ALA A 207 1.70 2.75 -11.69
C ALA A 207 1.42 4.24 -11.99
N LEU A 208 0.78 4.56 -13.12
CA LEU A 208 0.42 5.92 -13.49
C LEU A 208 -0.65 6.52 -12.56
N PHE A 209 -1.62 5.73 -12.12
CA PHE A 209 -2.62 6.16 -11.15
C PHE A 209 -2.01 6.45 -9.77
N THR A 210 -0.93 5.74 -9.41
CA THR A 210 -0.22 6.00 -8.15
C THR A 210 0.31 7.43 -8.09
N ILE A 211 0.78 7.99 -9.22
CA ILE A 211 1.41 9.32 -9.25
C ILE A 211 0.49 10.41 -8.67
N PRO A 212 -0.71 10.69 -9.19
CA PRO A 212 -1.61 11.69 -8.59
C PRO A 212 -2.12 11.27 -7.20
N LEU A 213 -2.23 9.95 -6.93
CA LEU A 213 -2.73 9.45 -5.66
C LEU A 213 -1.80 9.78 -4.49
N THR A 214 -0.49 9.88 -4.72
CA THR A 214 0.50 10.24 -3.69
C THR A 214 0.27 11.62 -3.07
N ALA A 215 -0.47 12.51 -3.72
CA ALA A 215 -0.84 13.80 -3.15
C ALA A 215 -1.71 13.69 -1.87
N PHE A 216 -2.31 12.54 -1.61
CA PHE A 216 -3.28 12.36 -0.54
C PHE A 216 -2.71 12.65 0.85
N TYR A 217 -1.66 11.97 1.25
CA TYR A 217 -1.09 12.13 2.60
C TYR A 217 -0.32 13.45 2.79
N PRO A 218 0.47 13.96 1.81
CA PRO A 218 1.19 15.22 1.98
C PRO A 218 0.31 16.46 1.97
N TYR A 219 -0.80 16.47 1.21
CA TYR A 219 -1.50 17.73 0.92
C TYR A 219 -2.94 17.79 1.43
N THR A 220 -3.64 16.66 1.57
CA THR A 220 -5.01 16.68 2.10
C THR A 220 -5.08 17.17 3.55
N PRO A 221 -4.20 16.73 4.48
CA PRO A 221 -4.22 17.26 5.86
C PRO A 221 -3.96 18.76 5.94
N VAL A 222 -3.10 19.28 5.05
CA VAL A 222 -2.82 20.72 4.97
C VAL A 222 -4.05 21.49 4.52
N HIS A 223 -4.72 21.02 3.47
CA HIS A 223 -5.94 21.64 2.97
C HIS A 223 -7.10 21.57 3.99
N LEU A 224 -7.27 20.42 4.69
CA LEU A 224 -8.25 20.30 5.78
C LEU A 224 -8.01 21.36 6.86
N ARG A 225 -6.74 21.58 7.24
CA ARG A 225 -6.36 22.57 8.23
C ARG A 225 -6.61 24.00 7.73
N GLU A 226 -6.27 24.34 6.51
CA GLU A 226 -6.52 25.65 5.93
C GLU A 226 -8.03 25.96 5.85
N LEU A 227 -8.86 24.93 5.70
CA LEU A 227 -10.32 25.04 5.80
C LEU A 227 -10.83 25.12 7.25
N GLY A 228 -9.93 25.12 8.26
CA GLY A 228 -10.28 25.23 9.67
C GLY A 228 -10.82 23.94 10.28
N LEU A 229 -10.41 22.77 9.77
CA LEU A 229 -10.69 21.48 10.37
C LEU A 229 -9.50 21.06 11.24
N ALA A 230 -9.71 20.95 12.55
CA ALA A 230 -8.79 20.32 13.48
C ALA A 230 -8.81 18.78 13.32
N HIS A 231 -7.92 18.08 14.01
CA HIS A 231 -7.90 16.61 14.04
C HIS A 231 -7.81 15.96 12.65
N THR A 232 -6.88 16.47 11.83
CA THR A 232 -6.75 16.08 10.42
C THR A 232 -6.50 14.60 10.23
N SER A 233 -5.73 13.94 11.13
CA SER A 233 -5.48 12.50 11.07
C SER A 233 -6.76 11.68 11.25
N ALA A 234 -7.66 12.11 12.14
CA ALA A 234 -8.95 11.44 12.32
C ALA A 234 -9.82 11.57 11.06
N TRP A 235 -9.89 12.77 10.44
CA TRP A 235 -10.63 12.96 9.20
C TRP A 235 -10.07 12.13 8.04
N MET A 236 -8.75 12.01 7.95
CA MET A 236 -8.09 11.19 6.94
C MET A 236 -8.48 9.71 7.03
N SER A 237 -8.80 9.20 8.22
CA SER A 237 -9.21 7.80 8.43
C SER A 237 -10.54 7.43 7.76
N LEU A 238 -11.37 8.40 7.36
CA LEU A 238 -12.60 8.15 6.60
C LEU A 238 -12.32 7.39 5.29
N GLY A 239 -11.16 7.65 4.67
CA GLY A 239 -10.73 6.90 3.49
C GLY A 239 -10.53 5.41 3.76
N GLN A 240 -10.04 5.04 4.94
CA GLN A 240 -9.83 3.64 5.33
C GLN A 240 -11.16 2.91 5.62
N ILE A 241 -12.15 3.62 6.17
CA ILE A 241 -13.49 3.04 6.37
C ILE A 241 -14.08 2.59 5.03
N THR A 242 -14.04 3.47 4.03
CA THR A 242 -14.57 3.15 2.70
C THR A 242 -13.72 2.12 1.95
N GLU A 243 -12.42 2.08 2.20
CA GLU A 243 -11.54 1.02 1.70
C GLU A 243 -12.01 -0.36 2.21
N ILE A 244 -12.24 -0.49 3.53
CA ILE A 244 -12.75 -1.73 4.13
C ILE A 244 -14.10 -2.12 3.52
N VAL A 245 -15.05 -1.19 3.46
CA VAL A 245 -16.38 -1.43 2.86
C VAL A 245 -16.27 -1.87 1.41
N ALA A 246 -15.42 -1.20 0.61
CA ALA A 246 -15.21 -1.54 -0.79
C ALA A 246 -14.56 -2.92 -0.95
N MET A 247 -13.63 -3.30 -0.06
CA MET A 247 -13.00 -4.63 -0.09
C MET A 247 -14.01 -5.75 0.15
N PHE A 248 -14.95 -5.59 1.09
CA PHE A 248 -16.03 -6.56 1.30
C PHE A 248 -16.99 -6.63 0.10
N GLY A 249 -17.28 -5.50 -0.54
CA GLY A 249 -18.15 -5.44 -1.72
C GLY A 249 -17.50 -5.94 -3.00
N LEU A 250 -16.16 -5.94 -3.07
CA LEU A 250 -15.43 -6.24 -4.32
C LEU A 250 -15.69 -7.65 -4.84
N GLY A 251 -15.82 -8.65 -3.96
CA GLY A 251 -16.13 -10.03 -4.36
C GLY A 251 -17.44 -10.13 -5.14
N ALA A 252 -18.49 -9.47 -4.66
CA ALA A 252 -19.79 -9.42 -5.33
C ALA A 252 -19.72 -8.66 -6.68
N LEU A 253 -18.91 -7.61 -6.75
CA LEU A 253 -18.69 -6.87 -8.00
C LEU A 253 -17.96 -7.72 -9.05
N LEU A 254 -16.94 -8.48 -8.65
CA LEU A 254 -16.17 -9.35 -9.55
C LEU A 254 -17.02 -10.49 -10.18
N VAL A 255 -18.07 -10.93 -9.48
CA VAL A 255 -19.02 -11.91 -10.02
C VAL A 255 -19.92 -11.28 -11.08
N LYS A 256 -20.38 -10.04 -10.88
CA LYS A 256 -21.39 -9.37 -11.72
C LYS A 256 -20.77 -8.58 -12.87
N TRP A 257 -19.63 -7.95 -12.65
CA TRP A 257 -19.02 -6.99 -13.56
C TRP A 257 -17.72 -7.51 -14.14
N ARG A 258 -17.42 -7.10 -15.39
CA ARG A 258 -16.12 -7.36 -16.00
C ARG A 258 -15.06 -6.48 -15.33
N LEU A 259 -13.87 -7.01 -15.12
CA LEU A 259 -12.73 -6.32 -14.52
C LEU A 259 -12.50 -4.92 -15.14
N LYS A 260 -12.67 -4.79 -16.47
CA LYS A 260 -12.56 -3.49 -17.16
C LYS A 260 -13.42 -2.42 -16.52
N TRP A 261 -14.67 -2.73 -16.23
CA TRP A 261 -15.60 -1.74 -15.69
C TRP A 261 -15.38 -1.47 -14.21
N ILE A 262 -14.89 -2.43 -13.46
CA ILE A 262 -14.51 -2.25 -12.05
C ILE A 262 -13.33 -1.29 -11.95
N CYS A 263 -12.26 -1.53 -12.72
CA CYS A 263 -11.10 -0.63 -12.76
C CYS A 263 -11.46 0.76 -13.30
N ALA A 264 -12.29 0.82 -14.36
CA ALA A 264 -12.74 2.11 -14.91
C ALA A 264 -13.58 2.90 -13.90
N CYS A 265 -14.46 2.23 -13.14
CA CYS A 265 -15.20 2.84 -12.04
C CYS A 265 -14.24 3.38 -10.95
N GLY A 266 -13.24 2.58 -10.55
CA GLY A 266 -12.22 3.01 -9.58
C GLY A 266 -11.44 4.24 -10.03
N LEU A 267 -11.03 4.29 -11.30
CA LEU A 267 -10.38 5.46 -11.89
C LEU A 267 -11.33 6.64 -12.00
N GLY A 268 -12.59 6.42 -12.39
CA GLY A 268 -13.63 7.46 -12.41
C GLY A 268 -13.89 8.07 -11.04
N LEU A 269 -13.96 7.25 -9.98
CA LEU A 269 -14.00 7.72 -8.60
C LEU A 269 -12.73 8.50 -8.22
N GLY A 270 -11.57 8.12 -8.78
CA GLY A 270 -10.32 8.86 -8.65
C GLY A 270 -10.37 10.25 -9.27
N VAL A 271 -10.99 10.40 -10.45
CA VAL A 271 -11.26 11.71 -11.07
C VAL A 271 -12.21 12.51 -10.20
N LEU A 272 -13.34 11.90 -9.82
CA LEU A 272 -14.40 12.57 -9.04
C LEU A 272 -13.88 13.09 -7.69
N ARG A 273 -13.09 12.27 -6.94
CA ARG A 273 -12.55 12.71 -5.65
C ARG A 273 -11.67 13.96 -5.75
N PHE A 274 -10.82 14.03 -6.76
CA PHE A 274 -9.95 15.20 -6.96
C PHE A 274 -10.76 16.41 -7.49
N ALA A 275 -11.75 16.17 -8.34
CA ALA A 275 -12.66 17.23 -8.79
C ALA A 275 -13.46 17.82 -7.62
N LEU A 276 -13.97 16.98 -6.70
CA LEU A 276 -14.64 17.44 -5.48
C LEU A 276 -13.67 18.25 -4.59
N SER A 277 -12.43 17.77 -4.42
CA SER A 277 -11.43 18.50 -3.66
C SER A 277 -11.10 19.88 -4.27
N ALA A 278 -11.23 20.03 -5.59
CA ALA A 278 -10.99 21.29 -6.30
C ALA A 278 -12.09 22.35 -6.05
N VAL A 279 -13.27 21.95 -5.57
CA VAL A 279 -14.36 22.89 -5.21
C VAL A 279 -14.00 23.76 -4.01
N ASN A 280 -12.95 23.39 -3.25
CA ASN A 280 -12.38 24.16 -2.14
C ASN A 280 -13.37 24.43 -0.99
N GLY A 281 -14.08 23.39 -0.53
CA GLY A 281 -15.01 23.46 0.59
C GLY A 281 -14.89 22.26 1.52
N LYS A 282 -15.16 22.42 2.81
CA LYS A 282 -15.05 21.36 3.83
C LYS A 282 -15.75 20.07 3.44
N ALA A 283 -17.03 20.15 3.08
CA ALA A 283 -17.85 19.00 2.72
C ALA A 283 -17.31 18.29 1.46
N TRP A 284 -16.90 19.06 0.46
CA TRP A 284 -16.38 18.54 -0.80
C TRP A 284 -15.04 17.86 -0.63
N LEU A 285 -14.13 18.45 0.16
CA LEU A 285 -12.84 17.83 0.47
C LEU A 285 -13.04 16.52 1.25
N LEU A 286 -13.91 16.50 2.26
CA LEU A 286 -14.24 15.29 3.02
C LEU A 286 -14.88 14.22 2.14
N ALA A 287 -15.77 14.60 1.22
CA ALA A 287 -16.31 13.66 0.22
C ALA A 287 -15.19 13.07 -0.65
N GLY A 288 -14.22 13.87 -1.06
CA GLY A 288 -13.01 13.40 -1.74
C GLY A 288 -12.18 12.41 -0.91
N VAL A 289 -12.07 12.64 0.41
CA VAL A 289 -11.40 11.72 1.35
C VAL A 289 -12.17 10.39 1.42
N VAL A 290 -13.50 10.44 1.56
CA VAL A 290 -14.35 9.24 1.59
C VAL A 290 -14.20 8.40 0.32
N LEU A 291 -14.17 9.04 -0.85
CA LEU A 291 -14.00 8.32 -2.13
C LEU A 291 -12.61 7.70 -2.34
N HIS A 292 -11.63 8.09 -1.51
CA HIS A 292 -10.26 7.55 -1.61
C HIS A 292 -10.21 6.03 -1.52
N GLY A 293 -10.81 5.46 -0.48
CA GLY A 293 -10.77 4.03 -0.23
C GLY A 293 -11.44 3.22 -1.34
N CYS A 294 -12.60 3.66 -1.82
CA CYS A 294 -13.27 3.02 -2.95
C CYS A 294 -12.40 3.05 -4.22
N SER A 295 -11.86 4.22 -4.57
CA SER A 295 -11.01 4.36 -5.74
C SER A 295 -9.76 3.50 -5.64
N TYR A 296 -9.09 3.48 -4.49
CA TYR A 296 -7.92 2.65 -4.21
C TYR A 296 -8.24 1.16 -4.38
N THR A 297 -9.27 0.67 -3.70
CA THR A 297 -9.67 -0.74 -3.73
C THR A 297 -10.03 -1.21 -5.14
N LEU A 298 -10.86 -0.45 -5.84
CA LEU A 298 -11.32 -0.85 -7.17
C LEU A 298 -10.23 -0.84 -8.24
N VAL A 299 -9.13 -0.10 -8.04
CA VAL A 299 -7.98 -0.13 -8.95
C VAL A 299 -6.95 -1.16 -8.49
N TYR A 300 -6.37 -1.00 -7.28
CA TYR A 300 -5.21 -1.80 -6.88
C TYR A 300 -5.55 -3.23 -6.49
N ILE A 301 -6.60 -3.43 -5.68
CA ILE A 301 -6.96 -4.79 -5.25
C ILE A 301 -7.48 -5.57 -6.46
N THR A 302 -8.24 -4.93 -7.34
CA THR A 302 -8.68 -5.55 -8.59
C THR A 302 -7.49 -5.93 -9.49
N ALA A 303 -6.47 -5.07 -9.61
CA ALA A 303 -5.26 -5.38 -10.37
C ALA A 303 -4.47 -6.55 -9.75
N GLN A 304 -4.35 -6.62 -8.43
CA GLN A 304 -3.70 -7.74 -7.74
C GLN A 304 -4.46 -9.06 -7.96
N ILE A 305 -5.79 -9.04 -7.88
CA ILE A 305 -6.64 -10.20 -8.18
C ILE A 305 -6.48 -10.61 -9.65
N TYR A 306 -6.44 -9.64 -10.57
CA TYR A 306 -6.18 -9.89 -11.99
C TYR A 306 -4.86 -10.65 -12.18
N LEU A 307 -3.78 -10.20 -11.55
CA LEU A 307 -2.49 -10.86 -11.67
C LEU A 307 -2.50 -12.27 -11.08
N ASP A 308 -3.15 -12.47 -9.94
CA ASP A 308 -3.26 -13.78 -9.32
C ASP A 308 -4.01 -14.79 -10.21
N GLN A 309 -5.05 -14.34 -10.91
CA GLN A 309 -5.88 -15.21 -11.73
C GLN A 309 -5.38 -15.39 -13.16
N ARG A 310 -4.65 -14.42 -13.73
CA ARG A 310 -4.25 -14.41 -15.14
C ARG A 310 -2.78 -14.76 -15.38
N VAL A 311 -1.96 -14.66 -14.36
CA VAL A 311 -0.55 -15.02 -14.43
C VAL A 311 -0.38 -16.47 -14.00
N ALA A 312 0.45 -17.23 -14.74
CA ALA A 312 0.76 -18.62 -14.41
C ALA A 312 1.30 -18.74 -12.99
N ALA A 313 0.93 -19.81 -12.27
CA ALA A 313 1.24 -19.99 -10.85
C ALA A 313 2.72 -19.77 -10.51
N ALA A 314 3.65 -20.23 -11.37
CA ALA A 314 5.10 -20.06 -11.19
C ALA A 314 5.56 -18.59 -11.21
N TRP A 315 4.78 -17.70 -11.81
CA TRP A 315 5.10 -16.28 -11.99
C TRP A 315 4.30 -15.33 -11.09
N ARG A 316 3.28 -15.82 -10.37
CA ARG A 316 2.38 -14.98 -9.55
C ARG A 316 3.15 -14.16 -8.51
N ALA A 317 3.98 -14.79 -7.71
CA ALA A 317 4.74 -14.10 -6.67
C ALA A 317 5.67 -13.02 -7.25
N ARG A 318 6.36 -13.33 -8.36
CA ARG A 318 7.24 -12.38 -9.06
C ARG A 318 6.44 -11.25 -9.73
N GLY A 319 5.28 -11.57 -10.31
CA GLY A 319 4.35 -10.58 -10.85
C GLY A 319 3.85 -9.60 -9.78
N GLN A 320 3.49 -10.09 -8.60
CA GLN A 320 3.10 -9.25 -7.46
C GLN A 320 4.27 -8.40 -6.94
N ALA A 321 5.49 -8.94 -6.92
CA ALA A 321 6.69 -8.19 -6.56
C ALA A 321 6.96 -7.05 -7.55
N LEU A 322 6.89 -7.33 -8.87
CA LEU A 322 7.01 -6.31 -9.91
C LEU A 322 5.90 -5.26 -9.79
N PHE A 323 4.66 -5.67 -9.53
CA PHE A 323 3.54 -4.76 -9.34
C PHE A 323 3.80 -3.80 -8.17
N SER A 324 4.25 -4.33 -7.04
CA SER A 324 4.62 -3.53 -5.87
C SER A 324 5.79 -2.59 -6.18
N LEU A 325 6.79 -3.04 -6.93
CA LEU A 325 7.92 -2.20 -7.33
C LEU A 325 7.48 -1.06 -8.24
N MET A 326 6.59 -1.33 -9.20
CA MET A 326 6.09 -0.32 -10.13
C MET A 326 5.15 0.68 -9.45
N THR A 327 4.33 0.25 -8.49
CA THR A 327 3.39 1.12 -7.76
C THR A 327 4.04 1.76 -6.54
N SER A 328 4.38 0.95 -5.52
CA SER A 328 4.91 1.45 -4.23
C SER A 328 6.36 1.92 -4.31
N GLY A 329 7.15 1.42 -5.27
CA GLY A 329 8.49 1.89 -5.54
C GLY A 329 8.47 3.10 -6.48
N LEU A 330 8.44 2.84 -7.79
CA LEU A 330 8.58 3.85 -8.83
C LEU A 330 7.43 4.85 -8.85
N GLY A 331 6.18 4.36 -8.79
CA GLY A 331 4.99 5.20 -8.78
C GLY A 331 4.96 6.18 -7.61
N ASN A 332 5.26 5.70 -6.40
CA ASN A 332 5.35 6.57 -5.22
C ASN A 332 6.52 7.57 -5.31
N LEU A 333 7.70 7.12 -5.76
CA LEU A 333 8.86 8.01 -5.89
C LEU A 333 8.58 9.15 -6.86
N ILE A 334 8.16 8.83 -8.08
CA ILE A 334 7.79 9.83 -9.10
C ILE A 334 6.60 10.66 -8.62
N GLY A 335 5.62 10.01 -7.99
CA GLY A 335 4.41 10.65 -7.53
C GLY A 335 4.67 11.69 -6.45
N TYR A 336 5.38 11.37 -5.39
CA TYR A 336 5.68 12.33 -4.32
C TYR A 336 6.53 13.50 -4.81
N LEU A 337 7.55 13.24 -5.63
CA LEU A 337 8.37 14.29 -6.19
C LEU A 337 7.60 15.14 -7.23
N GLY A 338 6.83 14.50 -8.11
CA GLY A 338 6.04 15.16 -9.14
C GLY A 338 4.88 15.98 -8.56
N THR A 339 4.13 15.43 -7.60
CA THR A 339 3.07 16.20 -6.92
C THR A 339 3.64 17.30 -6.04
N GLY A 340 4.86 17.11 -5.50
CA GLY A 340 5.58 18.18 -4.79
C GLY A 340 5.97 19.34 -5.70
N ALA A 341 6.52 19.03 -6.88
CA ALA A 341 6.82 20.03 -7.88
C ALA A 341 5.57 20.77 -8.37
N TRP A 342 4.46 20.01 -8.62
CA TRP A 342 3.18 20.60 -8.98
C TRP A 342 2.60 21.48 -7.87
N PHE A 343 2.69 21.04 -6.62
CA PHE A 343 2.27 21.85 -5.46
C PHE A 343 3.01 23.18 -5.39
N ALA A 344 4.32 23.16 -5.62
CA ALA A 344 5.14 24.37 -5.62
C ALA A 344 4.69 25.40 -6.67
N THR A 345 4.20 24.96 -7.85
CA THR A 345 3.63 25.87 -8.85
C THR A 345 2.27 26.46 -8.45
N CYS A 346 1.54 25.80 -7.54
CA CYS A 346 0.25 26.24 -7.02
C CYS A 346 0.39 27.11 -5.77
N ALA A 347 1.58 27.22 -5.18
CA ALA A 347 1.84 28.08 -4.02
C ALA A 347 1.72 29.56 -4.38
N ARG A 348 1.11 30.35 -3.50
CA ARG A 348 0.90 31.79 -3.62
C ARG A 348 1.31 32.49 -2.33
N PRO A 349 1.61 33.81 -2.34
CA PRO A 349 1.97 34.54 -1.12
C PRO A 349 0.91 34.46 -0.01
N LEU A 350 -0.37 34.31 -0.37
CA LEU A 350 -1.52 34.27 0.55
C LEU A 350 -2.06 32.85 0.77
N GLY A 351 -1.31 31.80 0.44
CA GLY A 351 -1.74 30.40 0.61
C GLY A 351 -1.64 29.59 -0.68
N THR A 352 -2.25 28.44 -0.71
CA THR A 352 -2.21 27.52 -1.87
C THR A 352 -3.43 27.70 -2.77
N HIS A 353 -3.22 27.71 -4.08
CA HIS A 353 -4.33 27.69 -5.05
C HIS A 353 -4.89 26.26 -5.20
N TRP A 354 -5.62 25.81 -4.20
CA TRP A 354 -6.17 24.44 -4.10
C TRP A 354 -7.01 24.01 -5.30
N PRO A 355 -7.90 24.86 -5.88
CA PRO A 355 -8.64 24.48 -7.08
C PRO A 355 -7.73 24.05 -8.23
N LEU A 356 -6.64 24.80 -8.48
CA LEU A 356 -5.67 24.46 -9.53
C LEU A 356 -4.92 23.17 -9.19
N PHE A 357 -4.49 23.01 -7.93
CA PHE A 357 -3.77 21.84 -7.48
C PHE A 357 -4.56 20.55 -7.71
N TRP A 358 -5.78 20.51 -7.19
CA TRP A 358 -6.62 19.30 -7.27
C TRP A 358 -7.18 19.07 -8.68
N SER A 359 -7.53 20.11 -9.44
CA SER A 359 -8.00 19.94 -10.83
C SER A 359 -6.90 19.38 -11.75
N GLY A 360 -5.64 19.77 -11.55
CA GLY A 360 -4.52 19.20 -12.27
C GLY A 360 -4.37 17.69 -12.00
N LEU A 361 -4.55 17.25 -10.75
CA LEU A 361 -4.53 15.84 -10.39
C LEU A 361 -5.76 15.09 -10.94
N ALA A 362 -6.95 15.72 -10.94
CA ALA A 362 -8.14 15.16 -11.57
C ALA A 362 -7.91 14.91 -13.07
N ALA A 363 -7.33 15.90 -13.77
CA ALA A 363 -6.99 15.78 -15.19
C ALA A 363 -5.95 14.65 -15.43
N ALA A 364 -4.94 14.53 -14.58
CA ALA A 364 -3.96 13.44 -14.68
C ALA A 364 -4.64 12.06 -14.54
N VAL A 365 -5.55 11.87 -13.57
CA VAL A 365 -6.30 10.61 -13.44
C VAL A 365 -7.24 10.39 -14.63
N ALA A 366 -7.87 11.44 -15.17
CA ALA A 366 -8.72 11.34 -16.35
C ALA A 366 -7.94 10.85 -17.59
N VAL A 367 -6.71 11.30 -17.78
CA VAL A 367 -5.81 10.80 -18.84
C VAL A 367 -5.51 9.31 -18.64
N VAL A 368 -5.23 8.88 -17.40
CA VAL A 368 -5.03 7.45 -17.08
C VAL A 368 -6.29 6.63 -17.35
N LEU A 369 -7.47 7.15 -17.01
CA LEU A 369 -8.75 6.49 -17.30
C LEU A 369 -8.97 6.33 -18.81
N VAL A 370 -8.75 7.37 -19.59
CA VAL A 370 -8.88 7.31 -21.06
C VAL A 370 -7.88 6.30 -21.64
N TYR A 371 -6.62 6.37 -21.21
CA TYR A 371 -5.62 5.37 -21.61
C TYR A 371 -6.09 3.94 -21.31
N PHE A 372 -6.59 3.68 -20.10
CA PHE A 372 -7.07 2.36 -19.70
C PHE A 372 -8.25 1.89 -20.57
N LEU A 373 -9.24 2.74 -20.81
CA LEU A 373 -10.42 2.42 -21.59
C LEU A 373 -10.08 2.04 -23.05
N ILE A 374 -9.11 2.74 -23.64
CA ILE A 374 -8.65 2.51 -25.02
C ILE A 374 -7.75 1.28 -25.09
N ALA A 375 -6.76 1.17 -24.20
CA ALA A 375 -5.70 0.18 -24.32
C ALA A 375 -6.06 -1.19 -23.76
N TYR A 376 -6.99 -1.28 -22.78
CA TYR A 376 -7.38 -2.54 -22.18
C TYR A 376 -8.51 -3.22 -22.97
N HIS A 377 -8.21 -4.34 -23.59
CA HIS A 377 -9.17 -5.08 -24.44
C HIS A 377 -9.84 -6.23 -23.69
N GLY A 378 -9.19 -6.80 -22.67
CA GLY A 378 -9.78 -7.83 -21.80
C GLY A 378 -10.21 -9.09 -22.54
N ARG A 379 -9.40 -9.62 -23.44
CA ARG A 379 -9.68 -10.80 -24.25
C ARG A 379 -9.65 -12.13 -23.47
N GLY A 380 -9.85 -12.13 -22.18
CA GLY A 380 -9.86 -13.32 -21.34
C GLY A 380 -11.25 -13.70 -20.86
N LYS A 381 -11.50 -15.02 -20.70
CA LYS A 381 -12.74 -15.62 -20.20
C LYS A 381 -13.25 -14.91 -18.92
N ARG A 382 -14.60 -14.84 -18.77
CA ARG A 382 -15.26 -14.47 -17.50
C ARG A 382 -14.65 -15.31 -16.37
N PHE A 383 -14.52 -14.74 -15.18
CA PHE A 383 -14.19 -15.49 -13.97
C PHE A 383 -15.19 -16.64 -13.86
N LEU A 384 -14.74 -17.87 -14.08
CA LEU A 384 -15.56 -19.04 -13.82
C LEU A 384 -15.68 -19.15 -12.29
N THR A 385 -16.89 -19.10 -11.78
CA THR A 385 -17.22 -19.47 -10.42
C THR A 385 -16.62 -20.85 -10.14
N ALA A 386 -15.77 -20.97 -9.14
CA ALA A 386 -15.40 -22.23 -8.56
C ALA A 386 -16.68 -22.82 -7.93
N GLY A 387 -17.34 -23.75 -8.64
CA GLY A 387 -18.55 -24.38 -8.15
C GLY A 387 -19.53 -24.77 -9.25
N SER A 388 -19.08 -25.37 -10.34
CA SER A 388 -19.92 -26.28 -11.12
C SER A 388 -19.04 -27.47 -11.51
N THR A 389 -19.15 -28.52 -10.73
CA THR A 389 -18.80 -29.87 -11.12
C THR A 389 -19.66 -30.22 -12.33
N ASP A 390 -19.10 -30.17 -13.52
CA ASP A 390 -19.66 -30.94 -14.63
C ASP A 390 -19.31 -32.42 -14.43
N ASP A 391 -20.14 -33.09 -13.63
CA ASP A 391 -20.42 -34.50 -13.73
C ASP A 391 -21.40 -34.72 -14.89
N SER A 392 -20.90 -34.78 -16.11
CA SER A 392 -21.65 -35.37 -17.21
C SER A 392 -20.74 -35.65 -18.40
N SER A 393 -19.94 -36.71 -18.33
CA SER A 393 -19.57 -37.54 -19.49
C SER A 393 -18.73 -38.73 -19.05
N ALA A 394 -19.37 -39.73 -18.49
CA ALA A 394 -18.84 -41.08 -18.43
C ALA A 394 -20.00 -42.07 -18.57
N SER A 395 -20.48 -42.24 -19.78
CA SER A 395 -21.29 -43.44 -20.15
C SER A 395 -21.01 -43.78 -21.59
N SER A 396 -20.08 -44.67 -21.82
CA SER A 396 -20.04 -45.67 -22.89
C SER A 396 -18.79 -46.51 -22.63
N GLY A 397 -18.89 -47.61 -22.02
CA GLY A 397 -19.04 -48.92 -22.58
C GLY A 397 -17.72 -49.48 -23.08
N ASP A 398 -17.07 -50.34 -22.24
CA ASP A 398 -16.71 -51.68 -22.65
C ASP A 398 -16.15 -52.50 -21.46
N PRO A 399 -16.34 -53.84 -21.44
CA PRO A 399 -16.33 -54.67 -20.27
C PRO A 399 -14.94 -55.28 -19.96
N PRO A 400 -14.86 -56.03 -18.81
CA PRO A 400 -13.58 -56.37 -18.23
C PRO A 400 -12.99 -57.64 -18.81
N ASN A 401 -11.68 -57.70 -18.95
CA ASN A 401 -10.95 -58.94 -19.09
C ASN A 401 -10.08 -59.27 -17.89
N ALA A 402 -10.44 -60.36 -17.40
CA ALA A 402 -9.99 -61.31 -16.42
C ALA A 402 -8.48 -61.45 -16.17
N ILE A 403 -8.15 -61.55 -14.87
CA ILE A 403 -7.39 -62.61 -14.19
C ILE A 403 -5.98 -62.95 -14.73
N GLN A 404 -4.96 -62.72 -13.92
CA GLN A 404 -4.24 -63.81 -13.22
C GLN A 404 -3.17 -63.29 -12.22
N PRO A 405 -2.88 -64.05 -11.17
CA PRO A 405 -2.01 -63.64 -10.06
C PRO A 405 -0.63 -64.31 -10.12
N ILE A 406 0.18 -64.14 -8.99
CA ILE A 406 1.42 -64.86 -8.61
C ILE A 406 2.70 -64.15 -9.15
N GLN A 407 3.56 -63.65 -8.32
CA GLN A 407 4.31 -64.06 -7.11
C GLN A 407 4.76 -62.84 -6.30
#